data_b62316415e6206ae6423093dfe150c7f
#
_entry.id   b62316415e6206ae6423093dfe150c7f
#
_cell.length_a   1.000
_cell.length_b   1.000
_cell.length_c   1.000
_cell.angle_alpha   90.00
_cell.angle_beta   90.00
_cell.angle_gamma   90.00
#
_symmetry.space_group_name_H-M   'P 1'
#
loop_
_entity.id
_entity.type
_entity.pdbx_description
1 polymer ?
#
loop_
_entity_poly.entity_id
_entity_poly.type
_entity_poly.pdbx_seq_one_letter_code
_entity_poly.pdbx_strand_id
1 'polypeptide(L)'
;MKKNFAFLDEMIPGIRWDAKYATWDNFTGKPVDGYMVNRVMGTKELGVALRKAQKMAEKLGYGLLLWDGYRPQCAVDCFLNWASQPEDNLTKKRYYPNIKRNEMVAKGYVA
;
A
#
# COMPACT_ATOMS: atom_id res chain seq x y z
N MET A 1 -0.61 -18.06 -5.73
CA MET A 1 -1.24 -17.41 -4.57
C MET A 1 -1.26 -18.38 -3.40
N LYS A 2 -0.94 -17.91 -2.21
CA LYS A 2 -1.02 -18.74 -1.00
C LYS A 2 -2.46 -19.07 -0.68
N LYS A 3 -2.72 -20.25 -0.08
CA LYS A 3 -4.08 -20.73 0.21
C LYS A 3 -4.92 -19.76 1.06
N ASN A 4 -4.27 -19.04 1.99
CA ASN A 4 -4.96 -18.13 2.91
C ASN A 4 -5.12 -16.73 2.37
N PHE A 5 -4.64 -16.46 1.16
CA PHE A 5 -4.74 -15.14 0.55
C PHE A 5 -5.84 -15.08 -0.50
N ALA A 6 -6.37 -13.90 -0.68
CA ALA A 6 -7.36 -13.61 -1.72
C ALA A 6 -7.21 -12.16 -2.15
N PHE A 7 -7.74 -11.83 -3.31
CA PHE A 7 -7.93 -10.44 -3.70
C PHE A 7 -9.11 -9.88 -2.89
N LEU A 8 -8.85 -8.78 -2.20
CA LEU A 8 -9.84 -8.21 -1.27
C LEU A 8 -11.06 -7.65 -1.98
N ASP A 9 -10.92 -7.22 -3.24
CA ASP A 9 -12.06 -6.76 -4.04
C ASP A 9 -13.08 -7.87 -4.30
N GLU A 10 -12.65 -9.13 -4.32
CA GLU A 10 -13.56 -10.27 -4.49
C GLU A 10 -14.33 -10.62 -3.21
N MET A 11 -13.79 -10.24 -2.04
CA MET A 11 -14.37 -10.58 -0.74
C MET A 11 -15.28 -9.50 -0.17
N ILE A 12 -15.09 -8.25 -0.60
CA ILE A 12 -15.71 -7.09 0.07
C ILE A 12 -16.55 -6.31 -0.94
N PRO A 13 -17.87 -6.59 -1.01
CA PRO A 13 -18.76 -5.84 -1.90
C PRO A 13 -18.69 -4.34 -1.62
N GLY A 14 -18.56 -3.53 -2.66
CA GLY A 14 -18.53 -2.09 -2.55
C GLY A 14 -17.19 -1.47 -2.18
N ILE A 15 -16.19 -2.29 -1.84
CA ILE A 15 -14.86 -1.77 -1.53
C ILE A 15 -14.25 -1.08 -2.74
N ARG A 16 -13.54 0.01 -2.51
CA ARG A 16 -12.75 0.69 -3.54
C ARG A 16 -11.27 0.50 -3.23
N TRP A 17 -10.45 0.52 -4.25
CA TRP A 17 -9.02 0.34 -4.08
C TRP A 17 -8.23 1.15 -5.11
N ASP A 18 -7.02 1.49 -4.70
CA ASP A 18 -6.00 2.07 -5.54
C ASP A 18 -4.68 1.53 -4.97
N ALA A 19 -4.22 0.41 -5.52
CA ALA A 19 -3.00 -0.24 -5.04
C ALA A 19 -1.79 0.63 -5.40
N LYS A 20 -1.52 1.62 -4.58
CA LYS A 20 -0.55 2.69 -4.82
C LYS A 20 0.79 2.21 -5.33
N TYR A 21 1.31 1.12 -4.75
CA TYR A 21 2.63 0.62 -5.10
C TYR A 21 2.67 -0.13 -6.44
N ALA A 22 1.51 -0.49 -6.98
CA ALA A 22 1.40 -1.01 -8.35
C ALA A 22 1.32 0.12 -9.39
N THR A 23 1.24 1.36 -8.95
CA THR A 23 1.11 2.56 -9.79
C THR A 23 2.32 3.47 -9.61
N TRP A 24 2.37 4.53 -10.40
CA TRP A 24 3.41 5.55 -10.30
C TRP A 24 3.17 6.52 -9.12
N ASP A 25 1.96 6.52 -8.56
CA ASP A 25 1.55 7.45 -7.51
C ASP A 25 1.89 6.91 -6.12
N ASN A 26 3.18 6.81 -5.83
CA ASN A 26 3.70 6.45 -4.52
C ASN A 26 5.02 7.18 -4.24
N PHE A 27 5.54 7.03 -3.02
CA PHE A 27 6.69 7.81 -2.59
C PHE A 27 7.98 7.49 -3.36
N THR A 28 8.08 6.33 -3.99
CA THR A 28 9.24 5.99 -4.83
C THR A 28 9.15 6.59 -6.23
N GLY A 29 7.94 7.00 -6.66
CA GLY A 29 7.70 7.62 -7.96
C GLY A 29 7.58 6.65 -9.11
N LYS A 30 7.52 5.35 -8.85
CA LYS A 30 7.36 4.31 -9.87
C LYS A 30 6.74 3.05 -9.27
N PRO A 31 6.19 2.14 -10.09
CA PRO A 31 5.71 0.86 -9.58
C PRO A 31 6.80 0.10 -8.84
N VAL A 32 6.41 -0.51 -7.73
CA VAL A 32 7.31 -1.20 -6.81
C VAL A 32 7.35 -2.68 -7.13
N ASP A 33 8.51 -3.29 -7.01
CA ASP A 33 8.70 -4.72 -7.25
C ASP A 33 7.72 -5.57 -6.43
N GLY A 34 7.11 -6.56 -7.06
CA GLY A 34 6.18 -7.47 -6.42
C GLY A 34 4.71 -7.06 -6.53
N TYR A 35 4.42 -5.83 -6.90
CA TYR A 35 3.05 -5.36 -7.16
C TYR A 35 2.77 -5.43 -8.65
N MET A 36 2.27 -6.57 -9.09
CA MET A 36 2.14 -6.87 -10.52
C MET A 36 0.84 -6.36 -11.16
N VAL A 37 -0.19 -6.11 -10.35
CA VAL A 37 -1.49 -5.60 -10.79
C VAL A 37 -2.03 -4.60 -9.78
N ASN A 38 -2.89 -3.71 -10.24
CA ASN A 38 -3.55 -2.75 -9.35
C ASN A 38 -4.74 -3.44 -8.65
N ARG A 39 -4.41 -4.35 -7.77
CA ARG A 39 -5.38 -5.02 -6.89
C ARG A 39 -4.72 -5.24 -5.54
N VAL A 40 -5.52 -5.24 -4.49
CA VAL A 40 -5.03 -5.43 -3.13
C VAL A 40 -5.28 -6.86 -2.69
N MET A 41 -4.21 -7.52 -2.27
CA MET A 41 -4.24 -8.89 -1.77
C MET A 41 -4.07 -8.87 -0.26
N GLY A 42 -4.75 -9.76 0.43
CA GLY A 42 -4.60 -9.94 1.87
C GLY A 42 -5.05 -11.33 2.29
N THR A 43 -4.93 -11.60 3.58
CA THR A 43 -5.44 -12.85 4.13
C THR A 43 -6.97 -12.87 4.05
N LYS A 44 -7.54 -14.06 3.98
CA LYS A 44 -9.00 -14.20 4.02
C LYS A 44 -9.57 -13.67 5.33
N GLU A 45 -8.84 -13.83 6.42
CA GLU A 45 -9.23 -13.29 7.73
C GLU A 45 -9.32 -11.78 7.71
N LEU A 46 -8.33 -11.12 7.12
CA LEU A 46 -8.37 -9.67 6.91
C LEU A 46 -9.57 -9.27 6.05
N GLY A 47 -9.84 -10.03 4.99
CA GLY A 47 -10.98 -9.79 4.12
C GLY A 47 -12.31 -9.82 4.89
N VAL A 48 -12.48 -10.78 5.78
CA VAL A 48 -13.69 -10.88 6.63
C VAL A 48 -13.80 -9.66 7.54
N ALA A 49 -12.71 -9.25 8.16
CA ALA A 49 -12.71 -8.09 9.06
C ALA A 49 -13.00 -6.79 8.30
N LEU A 50 -12.39 -6.60 7.13
CA LEU A 50 -12.61 -5.41 6.31
C LEU A 50 -14.03 -5.37 5.74
N ARG A 51 -14.63 -6.51 5.45
CA ARG A 51 -16.03 -6.58 5.01
C ARG A 51 -16.96 -6.00 6.06
N LYS A 52 -16.73 -6.32 7.33
CA LYS A 52 -17.49 -5.74 8.45
C LYS A 52 -17.24 -4.24 8.55
N ALA A 53 -15.99 -3.82 8.45
CA ALA A 53 -15.63 -2.40 8.50
C ALA A 53 -16.26 -1.61 7.35
N GLN A 54 -16.29 -2.17 6.14
CA GLN A 54 -16.94 -1.55 4.99
C GLN A 54 -18.43 -1.33 5.25
N LYS A 55 -19.12 -2.35 5.78
CA LYS A 55 -20.56 -2.23 6.10
C LYS A 55 -20.81 -1.16 7.15
N MET A 56 -19.96 -1.06 8.15
CA MET A 56 -20.06 -0.03 9.18
C MET A 56 -19.84 1.37 8.59
N ALA A 57 -18.86 1.51 7.72
CA ALA A 57 -18.59 2.78 7.03
C ALA A 57 -19.79 3.20 6.18
N GLU A 58 -20.41 2.27 5.46
CA GLU A 58 -21.56 2.54 4.61
C GLU A 58 -22.74 3.09 5.41
N LYS A 59 -22.96 2.59 6.63
CA LYS A 59 -24.00 3.11 7.52
C LYS A 59 -23.78 4.57 7.91
N LEU A 60 -22.52 5.03 7.85
CA LEU A 60 -22.14 6.40 8.17
C LEU A 60 -22.03 7.27 6.92
N GLY A 61 -22.37 6.73 5.74
CA GLY A 61 -22.29 7.46 4.48
C GLY A 61 -20.90 7.45 3.85
N TYR A 62 -20.02 6.53 4.27
CA TYR A 62 -18.63 6.43 3.78
C TYR A 62 -18.37 5.06 3.17
N GLY A 63 -17.20 4.91 2.59
CA GLY A 63 -16.65 3.65 2.15
C GLY A 63 -15.17 3.62 2.44
N LEU A 64 -14.57 2.44 2.39
CA LEU A 64 -13.13 2.29 2.55
C LEU A 64 -12.46 2.37 1.18
N LEU A 65 -11.29 2.96 1.14
CA LEU A 65 -10.40 2.97 -0.02
C LEU A 65 -9.11 2.27 0.39
N LEU A 66 -8.84 1.11 -0.20
CA LEU A 66 -7.65 0.34 0.10
C LEU A 66 -6.47 0.84 -0.73
N TRP A 67 -5.35 1.15 -0.10
CA TRP A 67 -4.13 1.55 -0.77
C TRP A 67 -3.10 0.42 -0.83
N ASP A 68 -3.13 -0.49 0.14
CA ASP A 68 -2.18 -1.58 0.23
C ASP A 68 -2.75 -2.69 1.12
N GLY A 69 -2.20 -3.87 1.00
CA GLY A 69 -2.52 -5.02 1.85
C GLY A 69 -1.27 -5.85 2.05
N TYR A 70 -1.24 -7.08 1.54
CA TYR A 70 -0.05 -7.92 1.58
C TYR A 70 1.11 -7.21 0.85
N ARG A 71 2.24 -7.11 1.54
CA ARG A 71 3.46 -6.51 1.00
C ARG A 71 4.52 -7.60 0.87
N PRO A 72 4.90 -7.97 -0.36
CA PRO A 72 5.94 -8.98 -0.54
C PRO A 72 7.31 -8.47 -0.09
N GLN A 73 8.21 -9.40 0.28
CA GLN A 73 9.54 -9.03 0.76
C GLN A 73 10.32 -8.22 -0.28
N CYS A 74 10.18 -8.55 -1.56
CA CYS A 74 10.86 -7.79 -2.62
C CYS A 74 10.43 -6.32 -2.67
N ALA A 75 9.19 -6.02 -2.26
CA ALA A 75 8.73 -4.63 -2.15
C ALA A 75 9.42 -3.91 -1.00
N VAL A 76 9.56 -4.57 0.16
CA VAL A 76 10.30 -4.00 1.30
C VAL A 76 11.74 -3.73 0.89
N ASP A 77 12.39 -4.67 0.21
CA ASP A 77 13.75 -4.50 -0.28
C ASP A 77 13.85 -3.33 -1.25
N CYS A 78 12.87 -3.16 -2.11
CA CYS A 78 12.77 -2.04 -3.04
C CYS A 78 12.68 -0.71 -2.29
N PHE A 79 11.87 -0.62 -1.24
CA PHE A 79 11.76 0.57 -0.40
C PHE A 79 13.08 0.91 0.30
N LEU A 80 13.74 -0.09 0.86
CA LEU A 80 15.03 0.11 1.54
C LEU A 80 16.10 0.58 0.56
N ASN A 81 16.15 -0.01 -0.62
CA ASN A 81 17.07 0.42 -1.67
C ASN A 81 16.79 1.86 -2.10
N TRP A 82 15.52 2.22 -2.29
CA TRP A 82 15.14 3.59 -2.62
C TRP A 82 15.59 4.57 -1.54
N ALA A 83 15.37 4.23 -0.27
CA ALA A 83 15.74 5.08 0.87
C ALA A 83 17.26 5.30 0.96
N SER A 84 18.06 4.38 0.45
CA SER A 84 19.52 4.47 0.46
C SER A 84 20.08 5.31 -0.70
N GLN A 85 19.27 5.66 -1.69
CA GLN A 85 19.70 6.44 -2.85
C GLN A 85 19.70 7.94 -2.55
N PRO A 86 20.51 8.73 -3.30
CA PRO A 86 20.52 10.19 -3.16
C PRO A 86 19.15 10.80 -3.41
N GLU A 87 18.85 11.89 -2.71
CA GLU A 87 17.62 12.64 -2.92
C GLU A 87 17.56 13.23 -4.32
N ASP A 88 16.49 12.98 -5.06
CA ASP A 88 16.26 13.55 -6.38
C ASP A 88 15.07 14.53 -6.39
N ASN A 89 14.42 14.72 -5.26
CA ASN A 89 13.25 15.59 -5.07
C ASN A 89 12.03 15.23 -5.92
N LEU A 90 12.02 14.05 -6.54
CA LEU A 90 10.95 13.65 -7.45
C LEU A 90 9.59 13.58 -6.76
N THR A 91 9.55 13.01 -5.58
CA THR A 91 8.29 12.78 -4.84
C THR A 91 8.26 13.47 -3.48
N LYS A 92 9.32 14.18 -3.11
CA LYS A 92 9.47 14.75 -1.77
C LYS A 92 8.33 15.68 -1.37
N LYS A 93 7.97 16.61 -2.24
CA LYS A 93 6.94 17.61 -1.95
C LYS A 93 5.59 16.96 -1.64
N ARG A 94 5.26 15.89 -2.35
CA ARG A 94 3.97 15.20 -2.22
C ARG A 94 3.94 14.22 -1.06
N TYR A 95 5.01 13.45 -0.86
CA TYR A 95 4.97 12.29 0.03
C TYR A 95 5.78 12.42 1.32
N TYR A 96 6.85 13.22 1.34
CA TYR A 96 7.67 13.38 2.53
C TYR A 96 8.30 14.78 2.62
N PRO A 97 7.46 15.84 2.64
CA PRO A 97 7.98 17.22 2.57
C PRO A 97 8.78 17.63 3.81
N ASN A 98 8.55 16.98 4.95
CA ASN A 98 9.10 17.38 6.24
C ASN A 98 10.20 16.45 6.76
N ILE A 99 10.67 15.50 5.95
CA ILE A 99 11.68 14.54 6.37
C ILE A 99 12.69 14.34 5.23
N LYS A 100 13.95 14.10 5.57
CA LYS A 100 14.98 13.79 4.59
C LYS A 100 14.89 12.32 4.19
N ARG A 101 15.15 12.02 2.92
CA ARG A 101 15.12 10.66 2.41
C ARG A 101 16.02 9.71 3.20
N ASN A 102 17.22 10.16 3.57
CA ASN A 102 18.17 9.35 4.33
C ASN A 102 17.77 9.16 5.80
N GLU A 103 16.72 9.81 6.28
CA GLU A 103 16.21 9.66 7.65
C GLU A 103 15.01 8.72 7.73
N MET A 104 14.47 8.26 6.59
CA MET A 104 13.19 7.54 6.59
C MET A 104 13.26 6.19 7.31
N VAL A 105 14.35 5.46 7.18
CA VAL A 105 14.53 4.18 7.87
C VAL A 105 14.72 4.41 9.36
N ALA A 106 15.61 5.32 9.75
CA ALA A 106 15.92 5.59 11.15
C ALA A 106 14.70 6.10 11.93
N LYS A 107 13.83 6.87 11.27
CA LYS A 107 12.61 7.41 11.89
C LYS A 107 11.38 6.52 11.74
N GLY A 108 11.54 5.31 11.20
CA GLY A 108 10.48 4.32 11.13
C GLY A 108 9.45 4.52 10.02
N TYR A 109 9.69 5.40 9.06
CA TYR A 109 8.78 5.58 7.92
C TYR A 109 8.89 4.44 6.91
N VAL A 110 10.07 3.84 6.81
CA VAL A 110 10.33 2.65 6.00
C VAL A 110 11.04 1.63 6.89
N ALA A 111 10.52 0.40 6.92
CA ALA A 111 11.07 -0.67 7.76
C ALA A 111 11.22 -1.97 6.99
#